data_80acad8555c89fc52778de93cf40de0a
#
_entry.id   80acad8555c89fc52778de93cf40de0a
#
_cell.length_a   1.000
_cell.length_b   1.000
_cell.length_c   1.000
_cell.angle_alpha   90.00
_cell.angle_beta   90.00
_cell.angle_gamma   90.00
#
_symmetry.space_group_name_H-M   'P 1'
#
loop_
_entity.id
_entity.type
_entity.pdbx_description
1 polymer ?
#
loop_
_entity_poly.entity_id
_entity_poly.type
_entity_poly.pdbx_seq_one_letter_code
_entity_poly.pdbx_strand_id
1 'polypeptide(L)' 'MKDDISNLLNAVGAMSEVLRVFYDNLVKQGFTNQEALYLTSDYMKAVFGK' A
#
# COMPACT_ATOMS: atom_id res chain seq x y z
N MET A 1 10.47 5.81 23.39
CA MET A 1 9.34 6.49 22.76
C MET A 1 9.66 7.10 21.41
N LYS A 2 10.72 7.91 21.32
CA LYS A 2 11.12 8.47 20.03
C LYS A 2 11.43 7.39 19.01
N ASP A 3 12.10 6.34 19.44
CA ASP A 3 12.51 5.25 18.55
C ASP A 3 11.29 4.49 18.01
N ASP A 4 10.27 4.32 18.85
CA ASP A 4 9.05 3.62 18.43
C ASP A 4 8.30 4.42 17.37
N ILE A 5 8.24 5.73 17.53
CA ILE A 5 7.57 6.61 16.58
C ILE A 5 8.34 6.63 15.26
N SER A 6 9.68 6.71 15.34
CA SER A 6 10.52 6.68 14.13
C SER A 6 10.35 5.38 13.38
N ASN A 7 10.35 4.26 14.09
CA ASN A 7 10.16 2.95 13.48
C ASN A 7 8.79 2.84 12.82
N LEU A 8 7.77 3.35 13.47
CA LEU A 8 6.42 3.35 12.92
C LEU A 8 6.35 4.17 11.64
N LEU A 9 6.94 5.35 11.65
CA LEU A 9 6.95 6.23 10.47
C LEU A 9 7.71 5.58 9.32
N ASN A 10 8.82 4.93 9.62
CA ASN A 10 9.58 4.21 8.60
C ASN A 10 8.78 3.07 8.01
N ALA A 11 8.07 2.32 8.84
CA ALA A 11 7.23 1.22 8.38
C ALA A 11 6.10 1.73 7.50
N VAL A 12 5.44 2.82 7.91
CA VAL A 12 4.37 3.43 7.12
C VAL A 12 4.90 3.92 5.78
N GLY A 13 6.08 4.53 5.78
CA GLY A 13 6.71 5.00 4.55
C GLY A 13 7.00 3.86 3.59
N ALA A 14 7.59 2.78 4.11
CA ALA A 14 7.89 1.61 3.28
C ALA A 14 6.62 0.98 2.72
N MET A 15 5.58 0.88 3.53
CA MET A 15 4.30 0.34 3.09
C MET A 15 3.67 1.22 2.01
N SER A 16 3.76 2.52 2.16
CA SER A 16 3.22 3.46 1.17
C SER A 16 3.91 3.31 -0.17
N GLU A 17 5.22 3.08 -0.17
CA GLU A 17 5.97 2.84 -1.40
C GLU A 17 5.52 1.56 -2.09
N VAL A 18 5.38 0.49 -1.34
CA VAL A 18 4.93 -0.80 -1.88
C VAL A 18 3.53 -0.65 -2.48
N LEU A 19 2.63 0.01 -1.76
CA LEU A 19 1.27 0.22 -2.23
C LEU A 19 1.23 1.05 -3.50
N ARG A 20 2.08 2.06 -3.58
CA ARG A 20 2.14 2.90 -4.76
C ARG A 20 2.63 2.11 -5.98
N VAL A 21 3.67 1.31 -5.79
CA VAL A 21 4.18 0.46 -6.88
C VAL A 21 3.10 -0.51 -7.34
N PHE A 22 2.40 -1.11 -6.40
CA PHE A 22 1.31 -2.03 -6.71
C PHE A 22 0.21 -1.33 -7.49
N TYR A 23 -0.21 -0.17 -7.03
CA TYR A 23 -1.23 0.63 -7.70
C TYR A 23 -0.80 1.04 -9.11
N ASP A 24 0.42 1.55 -9.24
CA ASP A 24 0.95 1.99 -10.53
C ASP A 24 1.02 0.83 -11.51
N ASN A 25 1.42 -0.34 -11.05
CA ASN A 25 1.46 -1.53 -11.89
C ASN A 25 0.08 -1.91 -12.41
N LEU A 26 -0.93 -1.83 -11.57
CA LEU A 26 -2.30 -2.14 -11.97
C LEU A 26 -2.79 -1.17 -13.05
N VAL A 27 -2.50 0.11 -12.88
CA VAL A 27 -2.89 1.11 -13.87
C VAL A 27 -2.16 0.83 -15.20
N LYS A 28 -0.89 0.47 -15.14
CA LYS A 28 -0.12 0.12 -16.33
C LYS A 28 -0.69 -1.10 -17.04
N GLN A 29 -1.24 -2.04 -16.30
CA GLN A 29 -1.84 -3.26 -16.87
C GLN A 29 -3.19 -3.00 -17.51
N GLY A 30 -3.72 -1.79 -17.40
CA GLY A 30 -4.97 -1.40 -18.01
C GLY A 30 -6.16 -1.30 -17.08
N PHE A 31 -5.93 -1.46 -15.78
CA PHE A 31 -7.00 -1.28 -14.80
C PHE A 31 -7.30 0.21 -14.64
N THR A 32 -8.57 0.54 -14.41
CA THR A 32 -8.94 1.92 -14.13
C THR A 32 -8.42 2.32 -12.75
N ASN A 33 -8.40 3.63 -12.48
CA ASN A 33 -7.98 4.13 -11.17
C ASN A 33 -8.85 3.54 -10.06
N GLN A 34 -10.14 3.45 -10.27
CA GLN A 34 -11.05 2.88 -9.29
C GLN A 34 -10.77 1.39 -9.05
N GLU A 35 -10.56 0.65 -10.12
CA GLU A 35 -10.22 -0.77 -10.02
C GLU A 35 -8.89 -0.96 -9.29
N ALA A 36 -7.89 -0.14 -9.63
CA ALA A 36 -6.59 -0.22 -8.99
C ALA A 36 -6.69 0.10 -7.50
N LEU A 37 -7.49 1.10 -7.13
CA LEU A 37 -7.71 1.43 -5.73
C LEU A 37 -8.39 0.29 -4.98
N TYR A 38 -9.41 -0.30 -5.60
CA TYR A 38 -10.14 -1.40 -5.00
C TYR A 38 -9.22 -2.60 -4.77
N LEU A 39 -8.45 -2.97 -5.78
CA LEU A 39 -7.54 -4.11 -5.68
C LEU A 39 -6.42 -3.86 -4.68
N THR A 40 -5.90 -2.63 -4.64
CA THR A 40 -4.87 -2.25 -3.68
C THR A 40 -5.42 -2.33 -2.26
N SER A 41 -6.65 -1.84 -2.05
CA SER A 41 -7.30 -1.92 -0.75
C SER A 41 -7.54 -3.36 -0.33
N ASP A 42 -7.95 -4.20 -1.26
CA ASP A 42 -8.20 -5.62 -1.00
C ASP A 42 -6.90 -6.34 -0.63
N TYR A 43 -5.81 -6.01 -1.32
CA TYR A 43 -4.50 -6.55 -1.00
C TYR A 43 -4.08 -6.15 0.42
N MET A 44 -4.32 -4.91 0.80
CA MET A 44 -4.03 -4.43 2.15
C MET A 44 -4.80 -5.22 3.19
N LYS A 45 -6.06 -5.48 2.94
CA LYS A 45 -6.88 -6.26 3.86
C LYS A 45 -6.35 -7.68 4.02
N ALA A 46 -5.90 -8.27 2.92
CA ALA A 46 -5.35 -9.63 2.96
C ALA A 46 -4.06 -9.68 3.78
N VAL A 47 -3.24 -8.64 3.71
CA VAL A 47 -1.95 -8.60 4.41
C VAL A 47 -2.11 -8.18 5.86
N PHE A 48 -2.97 -7.20 6.14
CA PHE A 48 -3.09 -6.61 7.47
C PHE A 48 -4.39 -6.92 8.19
N GLY A 49 -5.34 -7.49 7.50
CA GLY A 49 -6.66 -7.75 8.06
C GLY A 49 -6.81 -9.05 8.81
N LYS A 50 -5.71 -9.70 9.10
CA LYS A 50 -5.78 -11.00 9.82
C LYS A 50 -6.03 -10.77 11.31
#